data_d761fb4677aa86f86a8429b705217270
#
_entry.id   d761fb4677aa86f86a8429b705217270
#
_cell.length_a   1.000
_cell.length_b   1.000
_cell.length_c   1.000
_cell.angle_alpha   90.00
_cell.angle_beta   90.00
_cell.angle_gamma   90.00
#
_symmetry.space_group_name_H-M   'P 1'
#
loop_
_entity.id
_entity.type
_entity.pdbx_description
1 polymer ?
#
loop_
_entity_poly.entity_id
_entity_poly.type
_entity_poly.pdbx_seq_one_letter_code
_entity_poly.pdbx_strand_id
1 'polypeptide(L)'
;MCWGKCTTQRRSFRQLLNLVDIAGLVKGASKGEGLGNQFLANIREVDAIVHVVRCFEDSNIVHVDGSIDPIRDIETINLELIFSDLEILERRIAKTVKLSRNDKTAAKELDLLNRLKAHLEENKMAKSFHTDDEEEQEWLAGYNLLTAKPVIFAANVCEDDLADDGAGNAGVQAVREYAEAEDCEVFVVCAQIEQEIAELDDEIWWSSTSRTR
;
A
#
# COMPACT_ATOMS: atom_id res chain seq x y z
N MET A 1 31.21 -48.11 13.88
CA MET A 1 30.62 -46.86 14.29
C MET A 1 30.19 -46.11 13.03
N CYS A 2 28.90 -46.19 12.67
CA CYS A 2 28.35 -45.52 11.50
C CYS A 2 27.86 -44.11 11.90
N TRP A 3 28.49 -43.08 11.35
CA TRP A 3 28.01 -41.70 11.48
C TRP A 3 26.93 -41.47 10.43
N GLY A 4 25.68 -41.49 10.86
CA GLY A 4 24.56 -41.09 10.03
C GLY A 4 24.60 -39.57 9.76
N LYS A 5 24.78 -39.21 8.49
CA LYS A 5 24.60 -37.81 8.03
C LYS A 5 23.12 -37.45 8.14
N CYS A 6 22.79 -36.64 9.13
CA CYS A 6 21.49 -36.01 9.23
C CYS A 6 21.41 -34.92 8.16
N THR A 7 20.84 -35.22 7.01
CA THR A 7 20.48 -34.21 5.99
C THR A 7 19.19 -33.55 6.40
N THR A 8 19.31 -32.38 7.00
CA THR A 8 18.16 -31.46 7.21
C THR A 8 17.67 -30.96 5.84
N GLN A 9 16.65 -31.62 5.33
CA GLN A 9 15.97 -31.19 4.13
C GLN A 9 15.23 -29.90 4.46
N ARG A 10 15.77 -28.72 4.09
CA ARG A 10 15.06 -27.47 4.14
C ARG A 10 13.90 -27.55 3.14
N ARG A 11 12.67 -27.63 3.64
CA ARG A 11 11.48 -27.44 2.81
C ARG A 11 11.48 -25.98 2.35
N SER A 12 11.84 -25.73 1.10
CA SER A 12 11.64 -24.43 0.47
C SER A 12 10.16 -24.33 0.07
N PHE A 13 9.42 -23.49 0.75
CA PHE A 13 8.09 -23.08 0.30
C PHE A 13 8.29 -21.99 -0.77
N ARG A 14 7.88 -22.27 -2.00
CA ARG A 14 7.76 -21.23 -3.03
C ARG A 14 6.44 -20.55 -2.81
N GLN A 15 6.46 -19.30 -2.36
CA GLN A 15 5.31 -18.42 -2.41
C GLN A 15 5.28 -17.77 -3.79
N LEU A 16 4.13 -17.84 -4.44
CA LEU A 16 3.89 -17.13 -5.69
C LEU A 16 3.34 -15.74 -5.33
N LEU A 17 4.09 -14.70 -5.67
CA LEU A 17 3.64 -13.31 -5.59
C LEU A 17 3.20 -12.86 -6.98
N ASN A 18 1.96 -12.39 -7.09
CA ASN A 18 1.46 -11.73 -8.29
C ASN A 18 1.54 -10.22 -8.08
N LEU A 19 2.40 -9.54 -8.83
CA LEU A 19 2.45 -8.09 -8.87
C LEU A 19 1.54 -7.60 -10.00
N VAL A 20 0.66 -6.66 -9.69
CA VAL A 20 -0.21 -5.98 -10.65
C VAL A 20 0.24 -4.53 -10.73
N ASP A 21 0.74 -4.13 -11.91
CA ASP A 21 1.05 -2.73 -12.18
C ASP A 21 -0.26 -1.95 -12.36
N ILE A 22 -0.42 -0.91 -11.56
CA ILE A 22 -1.60 -0.06 -11.56
C ILE A 22 -1.16 1.35 -11.93
N ALA A 23 -1.69 1.89 -13.03
CA ALA A 23 -1.40 3.24 -13.47
C ALA A 23 -1.61 4.25 -12.33
N GLY A 24 -0.69 5.23 -12.22
CA GLY A 24 -0.66 6.17 -11.10
C GLY A 24 -1.99 6.87 -10.85
N LEU A 25 -2.36 7.00 -9.59
CA LEU A 25 -3.55 7.73 -9.16
C LEU A 25 -3.34 9.23 -9.37
N VAL A 26 -4.30 9.86 -10.03
CA VAL A 26 -4.36 11.31 -10.12
C VAL A 26 -5.40 11.86 -9.16
N LYS A 27 -5.14 13.02 -8.59
CA LYS A 27 -6.05 13.75 -7.71
C LYS A 27 -7.44 13.84 -8.32
N GLY A 28 -8.48 13.48 -7.56
CA GLY A 28 -9.87 13.47 -8.03
C GLY A 28 -10.32 12.16 -8.67
N ALA A 29 -9.54 11.10 -8.58
CA ALA A 29 -9.87 9.78 -9.15
C ALA A 29 -11.13 9.18 -8.52
N SER A 30 -11.40 9.45 -7.24
CA SER A 30 -12.61 9.01 -6.54
C SER A 30 -13.89 9.69 -7.05
N LYS A 31 -13.78 10.88 -7.65
CA LYS A 31 -14.91 11.68 -8.18
C LYS A 31 -15.09 11.57 -9.70
N GLY A 32 -14.14 10.89 -10.39
CA GLY A 32 -14.12 10.79 -11.85
C GLY A 32 -14.87 9.57 -12.38
N GLU A 33 -15.63 9.75 -13.45
CA GLU A 33 -16.13 8.63 -14.26
C GLU A 33 -14.97 8.08 -15.10
N GLY A 34 -14.69 6.78 -15.02
CA GLY A 34 -13.75 6.09 -15.91
C GLY A 34 -12.50 5.54 -15.24
N LEU A 35 -11.31 6.05 -15.60
CA LEU A 35 -10.01 5.47 -15.22
C LEU A 35 -9.77 5.41 -13.70
N GLY A 36 -10.24 6.41 -12.93
CA GLY A 36 -10.10 6.42 -11.47
C GLY A 36 -10.86 5.28 -10.79
N ASN A 37 -12.09 5.01 -11.21
CA ASN A 37 -12.88 3.91 -10.66
C ASN A 37 -12.28 2.55 -11.00
N GLN A 38 -11.70 2.39 -12.20
CA GLN A 38 -11.00 1.15 -12.58
C GLN A 38 -9.74 0.94 -11.75
N PHE A 39 -8.98 2.00 -11.50
CA PHE A 39 -7.83 1.99 -10.61
C PHE A 39 -8.20 1.51 -9.20
N LEU A 40 -9.22 2.11 -8.57
CA LEU A 40 -9.68 1.73 -7.24
C LEU A 40 -10.22 0.28 -7.20
N ALA A 41 -10.84 -0.19 -8.29
CA ALA A 41 -11.27 -1.58 -8.42
C ALA A 41 -10.09 -2.55 -8.41
N ASN A 42 -9.00 -2.24 -9.14
CA ASN A 42 -7.79 -3.07 -9.15
C ASN A 42 -7.15 -3.16 -7.76
N ILE A 43 -7.11 -2.05 -7.01
CA ILE A 43 -6.60 -2.07 -5.61
C ILE A 43 -7.49 -2.96 -4.72
N ARG A 44 -8.80 -3.05 -4.96
CA ARG A 44 -9.68 -3.92 -4.17
C ARG A 44 -9.36 -5.40 -4.30
N GLU A 45 -8.83 -5.82 -5.45
CA GLU A 45 -8.56 -7.22 -5.76
C GLU A 45 -7.23 -7.75 -5.20
N VAL A 46 -6.32 -6.86 -4.77
CA VAL A 46 -5.00 -7.24 -4.24
C VAL A 46 -5.01 -7.35 -2.71
N ASP A 47 -4.08 -8.13 -2.16
CA ASP A 47 -3.97 -8.37 -0.71
C ASP A 47 -3.17 -7.27 0.00
N ALA A 48 -2.23 -6.61 -0.70
CA ALA A 48 -1.35 -5.55 -0.17
C ALA A 48 -1.02 -4.54 -1.27
N ILE A 49 -0.57 -3.36 -0.86
CA ILE A 49 -0.22 -2.25 -1.74
C ILE A 49 1.27 -1.94 -1.60
N VAL A 50 1.98 -1.84 -2.73
CA VAL A 50 3.30 -1.22 -2.77
C VAL A 50 3.12 0.19 -3.31
N HIS A 51 3.33 1.18 -2.45
CA HIS A 51 3.20 2.58 -2.81
C HIS A 51 4.56 3.12 -3.23
N VAL A 52 4.75 3.35 -4.52
CA VAL A 52 5.98 3.92 -5.08
C VAL A 52 5.95 5.43 -4.88
N VAL A 53 6.92 5.95 -4.14
CA VAL A 53 7.03 7.36 -3.77
C VAL A 53 8.27 7.97 -4.41
N ARG A 54 8.11 9.07 -5.12
CA ARG A 54 9.22 9.76 -5.77
C ARG A 54 10.03 10.56 -4.75
N CYS A 55 11.31 10.20 -4.59
CA CYS A 55 12.27 10.85 -3.70
C CYS A 55 13.51 11.38 -4.45
N PHE A 56 13.40 11.69 -5.74
CA PHE A 56 14.49 12.21 -6.58
C PHE A 56 14.03 13.39 -7.42
N GLU A 57 14.95 14.30 -7.71
CA GLU A 57 14.75 15.42 -8.62
C GLU A 57 15.22 15.08 -10.03
N ASP A 58 14.39 15.32 -11.04
CA ASP A 58 14.75 15.22 -12.45
C ASP A 58 13.98 16.30 -13.23
N SER A 59 14.73 17.20 -13.86
CA SER A 59 14.19 18.32 -14.64
C SER A 59 13.43 17.86 -15.91
N ASN A 60 13.67 16.63 -16.38
CA ASN A 60 13.01 16.08 -17.55
C ASN A 60 11.65 15.42 -17.21
N ILE A 61 11.40 15.15 -15.94
CA ILE A 61 10.17 14.52 -15.47
C ILE A 61 9.33 15.56 -14.75
N VAL A 62 8.28 16.02 -15.42
CA VAL A 62 7.34 17.01 -14.86
C VAL A 62 6.59 16.40 -13.68
N HIS A 63 6.56 17.08 -12.53
CA HIS A 63 5.68 16.75 -11.43
C HIS A 63 4.34 17.45 -11.59
N VAL A 64 3.24 16.75 -11.31
CA VAL A 64 1.87 17.29 -11.49
C VAL A 64 1.64 18.55 -10.65
N ASP A 65 2.17 18.60 -9.43
CA ASP A 65 2.03 19.76 -8.51
C ASP A 65 3.24 20.72 -8.53
N GLY A 66 4.17 20.56 -9.49
CA GLY A 66 5.29 21.49 -9.72
C GLY A 66 6.45 21.40 -8.74
N SER A 67 6.33 20.67 -7.63
CA SER A 67 7.41 20.40 -6.65
C SER A 67 7.31 18.96 -6.15
N ILE A 68 8.46 18.38 -5.82
CA ILE A 68 8.54 17.04 -5.23
C ILE A 68 8.34 17.19 -3.73
N ASP A 69 7.34 16.51 -3.21
CA ASP A 69 7.02 16.43 -1.80
C ASP A 69 6.45 15.03 -1.52
N PRO A 70 7.29 14.08 -1.08
CA PRO A 70 6.89 12.71 -0.88
C PRO A 70 5.71 12.53 0.08
N ILE A 71 5.65 13.32 1.15
CA ILE A 71 4.58 13.20 2.15
C ILE A 71 3.27 13.71 1.61
N ARG A 72 3.26 14.88 0.97
CA ARG A 72 2.05 15.40 0.29
C ARG A 72 1.51 14.41 -0.73
N ASP A 73 2.39 13.75 -1.48
CA ASP A 73 1.99 12.79 -2.50
C ASP A 73 1.37 11.53 -1.86
N ILE A 74 1.95 11.02 -0.76
CA ILE A 74 1.37 9.94 0.05
C ILE A 74 -0.01 10.33 0.59
N GLU A 75 -0.13 11.51 1.21
CA GLU A 75 -1.38 11.99 1.79
C GLU A 75 -2.47 12.17 0.72
N THR A 76 -2.10 12.65 -0.47
CA THR A 76 -3.02 12.78 -1.60
C THR A 76 -3.64 11.44 -2.00
N ILE A 77 -2.81 10.39 -2.10
CA ILE A 77 -3.28 9.04 -2.41
C ILE A 77 -4.15 8.49 -1.29
N ASN A 78 -3.72 8.64 -0.03
CA ASN A 78 -4.50 8.20 1.12
C ASN A 78 -5.89 8.83 1.18
N LEU A 79 -6.00 10.13 0.88
CA LEU A 79 -7.29 10.82 0.81
C LEU A 79 -8.21 10.24 -0.27
N GLU A 80 -7.68 9.89 -1.45
CA GLU A 80 -8.47 9.26 -2.51
C GLU A 80 -8.98 7.86 -2.10
N LEU A 81 -8.16 7.08 -1.39
CA LEU A 81 -8.58 5.79 -0.84
C LEU A 81 -9.67 5.97 0.22
N ILE A 82 -9.51 6.94 1.13
CA ILE A 82 -10.48 7.27 2.17
C ILE A 82 -11.82 7.68 1.53
N PHE A 83 -11.82 8.57 0.54
CA PHE A 83 -13.06 8.97 -0.14
C PHE A 83 -13.78 7.80 -0.78
N SER A 84 -13.04 6.90 -1.42
CA SER A 84 -13.62 5.67 -1.98
C SER A 84 -14.26 4.77 -0.93
N ASP A 85 -13.63 4.63 0.23
CA ASP A 85 -14.15 3.80 1.31
C ASP A 85 -15.36 4.46 2.00
N LEU A 86 -15.33 5.79 2.17
CA LEU A 86 -16.48 6.55 2.69
C LEU A 86 -17.73 6.34 1.84
N GLU A 87 -17.61 6.34 0.51
CA GLU A 87 -18.76 6.04 -0.37
C GLU A 87 -19.35 4.65 -0.14
N ILE A 88 -18.50 3.65 0.12
CA ILE A 88 -18.95 2.29 0.40
C ILE A 88 -19.67 2.23 1.74
N LEU A 89 -19.06 2.84 2.77
CA LEU A 89 -19.66 2.89 4.11
C LEU A 89 -21.00 3.60 4.09
N GLU A 90 -21.14 4.73 3.39
CA GLU A 90 -22.40 5.45 3.29
C GLU A 90 -23.50 4.61 2.63
N ARG A 91 -23.17 3.92 1.54
CA ARG A 91 -24.11 2.99 0.89
C ARG A 91 -24.51 1.85 1.81
N ARG A 92 -23.59 1.32 2.62
CA ARG A 92 -23.84 0.27 3.58
C ARG A 92 -24.68 0.76 4.75
N ILE A 93 -24.33 1.92 5.33
CA ILE A 93 -25.10 2.57 6.39
C ILE A 93 -26.57 2.78 5.96
N ALA A 94 -26.79 3.31 4.76
CA ALA A 94 -28.14 3.54 4.24
C ALA A 94 -29.00 2.26 4.14
N LYS A 95 -28.36 1.11 3.90
CA LYS A 95 -29.02 -0.20 3.92
C LYS A 95 -29.27 -0.70 5.34
N THR A 96 -28.23 -0.64 6.20
CA THR A 96 -28.26 -1.17 7.56
C THR A 96 -29.23 -0.39 8.47
N VAL A 97 -29.39 0.93 8.27
CA VAL A 97 -30.40 1.77 8.97
C VAL A 97 -31.82 1.23 8.81
N LYS A 98 -32.16 0.65 7.65
CA LYS A 98 -33.51 0.08 7.43
C LYS A 98 -33.71 -1.22 8.20
N LEU A 99 -32.65 -2.00 8.35
CA LEU A 99 -32.64 -3.30 9.03
C LEU A 99 -32.58 -3.14 10.57
N SER A 100 -31.82 -2.17 11.05
CA SER A 100 -31.56 -1.94 12.48
C SER A 100 -32.80 -1.65 13.32
N ARG A 101 -33.93 -1.29 12.68
CA ARG A 101 -35.18 -1.03 13.38
C ARG A 101 -35.80 -2.29 14.02
N ASN A 102 -35.53 -3.46 13.46
CA ASN A 102 -36.13 -4.73 13.89
C ASN A 102 -35.08 -5.80 14.24
N ASP A 103 -33.78 -5.50 14.06
CA ASP A 103 -32.70 -6.45 14.26
C ASP A 103 -31.59 -5.81 15.11
N LYS A 104 -31.30 -6.45 16.26
CA LYS A 104 -30.26 -5.99 17.19
C LYS A 104 -28.87 -6.14 16.63
N THR A 105 -28.62 -7.17 15.83
CA THR A 105 -27.33 -7.39 15.16
C THR A 105 -27.07 -6.28 14.15
N ALA A 106 -28.09 -5.94 13.34
CA ALA A 106 -28.00 -4.81 12.41
C ALA A 106 -27.83 -3.46 13.13
N ALA A 107 -28.39 -3.30 14.34
CA ALA A 107 -28.18 -2.09 15.14
C ALA A 107 -26.73 -1.99 15.65
N LYS A 108 -26.12 -3.11 16.05
CA LYS A 108 -24.69 -3.18 16.44
C LYS A 108 -23.79 -2.91 15.23
N GLU A 109 -24.07 -3.51 14.08
CA GLU A 109 -23.34 -3.25 12.84
C GLU A 109 -23.41 -1.75 12.44
N LEU A 110 -24.59 -1.12 12.61
CA LEU A 110 -24.76 0.29 12.30
C LEU A 110 -23.89 1.19 13.21
N ASP A 111 -23.76 0.86 14.49
CA ASP A 111 -22.88 1.58 15.41
C ASP A 111 -21.43 1.48 14.97
N LEU A 112 -20.96 0.27 14.65
CA LEU A 112 -19.61 0.05 14.09
C LEU A 112 -19.37 0.88 12.84
N LEU A 113 -20.29 0.83 11.87
CA LEU A 113 -20.18 1.59 10.61
C LEU A 113 -20.07 3.10 10.85
N ASN A 114 -20.82 3.64 11.82
CA ASN A 114 -20.75 5.07 12.15
C ASN A 114 -19.43 5.43 12.83
N ARG A 115 -18.92 4.60 13.75
CA ARG A 115 -17.60 4.81 14.38
C ARG A 115 -16.47 4.75 13.34
N LEU A 116 -16.52 3.77 12.45
CA LEU A 116 -15.54 3.62 11.36
C LEU A 116 -15.61 4.80 10.37
N LYS A 117 -16.83 5.26 10.01
CA LYS A 117 -17.00 6.44 9.17
C LYS A 117 -16.38 7.68 9.83
N ALA A 118 -16.65 7.93 11.11
CA ALA A 118 -16.06 9.06 11.83
C ALA A 118 -14.53 8.98 11.88
N HIS A 119 -13.96 7.78 12.03
CA HIS A 119 -12.51 7.56 12.00
C HIS A 119 -11.89 7.93 10.64
N LEU A 120 -12.52 7.53 9.53
CA LEU A 120 -12.07 7.90 8.18
C LEU A 120 -12.25 9.41 7.89
N GLU A 121 -13.32 10.04 8.40
CA GLU A 121 -13.55 11.48 8.27
C GLU A 121 -12.50 12.33 9.01
N GLU A 122 -11.81 11.75 10.01
CA GLU A 122 -10.64 12.33 10.66
C GLU A 122 -9.34 12.12 9.86
N ASN A 123 -9.41 11.66 8.62
CA ASN A 123 -8.27 11.30 7.74
C ASN A 123 -7.39 10.17 8.30
N LYS A 124 -7.94 9.29 9.12
CA LYS A 124 -7.24 8.10 9.63
C LYS A 124 -7.57 6.90 8.78
N MET A 125 -6.56 6.06 8.50
CA MET A 125 -6.73 4.85 7.71
C MET A 125 -7.50 3.78 8.51
N ALA A 126 -8.34 2.97 7.85
CA ALA A 126 -9.11 1.93 8.53
C ALA A 126 -8.22 0.86 9.21
N LYS A 127 -6.97 0.66 8.77
CA LYS A 127 -5.99 -0.22 9.43
C LYS A 127 -5.69 0.17 10.87
N SER A 128 -5.82 1.47 11.22
CA SER A 128 -5.62 1.99 12.59
C SER A 128 -6.89 1.94 13.44
N PHE A 129 -8.01 1.49 12.89
CA PHE A 129 -9.25 1.32 13.64
C PHE A 129 -9.25 -0.04 14.35
N HIS A 130 -9.34 -0.02 15.69
CA HIS A 130 -9.31 -1.22 16.52
C HIS A 130 -10.64 -1.44 17.23
N THR A 131 -11.04 -2.69 17.37
CA THR A 131 -12.13 -3.15 18.20
C THR A 131 -11.76 -4.48 18.84
N ASP A 132 -12.20 -4.68 20.08
CA ASP A 132 -11.97 -5.91 20.85
C ASP A 132 -13.10 -6.95 20.64
N ASP A 133 -14.14 -6.60 19.90
CA ASP A 133 -15.29 -7.45 19.62
C ASP A 133 -15.04 -8.33 18.39
N GLU A 134 -15.01 -9.64 18.57
CA GLU A 134 -14.73 -10.63 17.52
C GLU A 134 -15.71 -10.52 16.34
N GLU A 135 -17.00 -10.27 16.61
CA GLU A 135 -18.02 -10.13 15.57
C GLU A 135 -17.78 -8.86 14.72
N GLU A 136 -17.40 -7.76 15.38
CA GLU A 136 -17.03 -6.52 14.68
C GLU A 136 -15.76 -6.69 13.83
N GLN A 137 -14.76 -7.46 14.31
CA GLN A 137 -13.56 -7.78 13.53
C GLN A 137 -13.90 -8.58 12.26
N GLU A 138 -14.79 -9.55 12.35
CA GLU A 138 -15.28 -10.31 11.19
C GLU A 138 -15.98 -9.40 10.19
N TRP A 139 -16.81 -8.47 10.65
CA TRP A 139 -17.47 -7.51 9.76
C TRP A 139 -16.49 -6.57 9.08
N LEU A 140 -15.50 -6.03 9.83
CA LEU A 140 -14.44 -5.17 9.28
C LEU A 140 -13.68 -5.87 8.16
N ALA A 141 -13.26 -7.12 8.37
CA ALA A 141 -12.60 -7.92 7.35
C ALA A 141 -13.49 -8.12 6.11
N GLY A 142 -14.79 -8.29 6.30
CA GLY A 142 -15.78 -8.47 5.22
C GLY A 142 -16.10 -7.20 4.43
N TYR A 143 -15.74 -6.00 4.92
CA TYR A 143 -16.01 -4.75 4.20
C TYR A 143 -15.06 -4.52 3.03
N ASN A 144 -13.91 -5.19 3.00
CA ASN A 144 -12.89 -5.09 1.96
C ASN A 144 -12.51 -3.63 1.63
N LEU A 145 -12.19 -2.86 2.68
CA LEU A 145 -11.81 -1.46 2.57
C LEU A 145 -10.40 -1.33 2.00
N LEU A 146 -10.19 -0.33 1.16
CA LEU A 146 -8.88 -0.01 0.58
C LEU A 146 -7.90 0.45 1.66
N THR A 147 -8.40 1.26 2.58
CA THR A 147 -7.63 1.84 3.70
C THR A 147 -7.30 0.84 4.82
N ALA A 148 -7.86 -0.38 4.77
CA ALA A 148 -7.53 -1.47 5.68
C ALA A 148 -6.39 -2.36 5.19
N LYS A 149 -5.99 -2.24 3.90
CA LYS A 149 -4.94 -3.08 3.31
C LYS A 149 -3.56 -2.71 3.83
N PRO A 150 -2.66 -3.71 4.01
CA PRO A 150 -1.25 -3.45 4.29
C PRO A 150 -0.60 -2.62 3.19
N VAL A 151 0.22 -1.65 3.58
CA VAL A 151 0.97 -0.79 2.65
C VAL A 151 2.45 -0.93 2.95
N ILE A 152 3.26 -1.05 1.89
CA ILE A 152 4.72 -0.98 1.93
C ILE A 152 5.11 0.21 1.05
N PHE A 153 6.00 1.08 1.53
CA PHE A 153 6.50 2.21 0.75
C PHE A 153 7.77 1.83 0.01
N ALA A 154 7.81 2.09 -1.31
CA ALA A 154 9.00 1.99 -2.14
C ALA A 154 9.48 3.41 -2.43
N ALA A 155 10.48 3.88 -1.70
CA ALA A 155 11.10 5.18 -1.92
C ALA A 155 11.99 5.12 -3.18
N ASN A 156 11.52 5.70 -4.28
CA ASN A 156 12.24 5.71 -5.55
C ASN A 156 13.21 6.89 -5.58
N VAL A 157 14.50 6.57 -5.67
CA VAL A 157 15.63 7.52 -5.61
C VAL A 157 16.44 7.52 -6.91
N CYS A 158 17.38 8.45 -7.05
CA CYS A 158 18.41 8.39 -8.10
C CYS A 158 19.51 7.37 -7.72
N GLU A 159 20.39 7.06 -8.71
CA GLU A 159 21.48 6.10 -8.53
C GLU A 159 22.44 6.49 -7.38
N ASP A 160 22.76 7.78 -7.27
CA ASP A 160 23.71 8.29 -6.25
C ASP A 160 23.21 8.01 -4.82
N ASP A 161 21.90 8.10 -4.58
CA ASP A 161 21.28 7.88 -3.28
C ASP A 161 21.10 6.39 -2.94
N LEU A 162 21.19 5.49 -3.93
CA LEU A 162 21.02 4.06 -3.70
C LEU A 162 22.16 3.43 -2.90
N ALA A 163 23.38 3.97 -3.06
CA ALA A 163 24.60 3.40 -2.48
C ALA A 163 24.59 3.39 -0.94
N ASP A 164 23.93 4.37 -0.31
CA ASP A 164 23.81 4.51 1.15
C ASP A 164 22.38 4.24 1.65
N ASP A 165 21.56 3.55 0.85
CA ASP A 165 20.15 3.26 1.16
C ASP A 165 19.32 4.55 1.38
N GLY A 166 19.66 5.63 0.68
CA GLY A 166 18.99 6.92 0.77
C GLY A 166 19.22 7.66 2.09
N ALA A 167 20.28 7.33 2.84
CA ALA A 167 20.54 7.93 4.15
C ALA A 167 20.75 9.45 4.08
N GLY A 168 21.33 9.95 2.98
CA GLY A 168 21.50 11.38 2.71
C GLY A 168 20.29 12.08 2.13
N ASN A 169 19.27 11.35 1.69
CA ASN A 169 18.10 11.90 0.99
C ASN A 169 17.01 12.32 1.97
N ALA A 170 16.72 13.62 2.04
CA ALA A 170 15.69 14.17 2.95
C ALA A 170 14.28 13.62 2.68
N GLY A 171 13.95 13.34 1.40
CA GLY A 171 12.67 12.74 1.01
C GLY A 171 12.52 11.32 1.55
N VAL A 172 13.59 10.51 1.46
CA VAL A 172 13.60 9.15 2.02
C VAL A 172 13.44 9.17 3.54
N GLN A 173 14.14 10.09 4.23
CA GLN A 173 14.02 10.21 5.69
C GLN A 173 12.59 10.59 6.10
N ALA A 174 11.95 11.54 5.39
CA ALA A 174 10.57 11.91 5.64
C ALA A 174 9.61 10.72 5.43
N VAL A 175 9.81 9.92 4.37
CA VAL A 175 8.99 8.71 4.13
C VAL A 175 9.20 7.67 5.24
N ARG A 176 10.43 7.50 5.74
CA ARG A 176 10.71 6.57 6.86
C ARG A 176 10.04 7.00 8.16
N GLU A 177 10.13 8.29 8.50
CA GLU A 177 9.45 8.84 9.68
C GLU A 177 7.91 8.69 9.56
N TYR A 178 7.36 8.95 8.39
CA TYR A 178 5.94 8.75 8.12
C TYR A 178 5.53 7.29 8.26
N ALA A 179 6.30 6.39 7.66
CA ALA A 179 6.02 4.96 7.69
C ALA A 179 6.11 4.37 9.12
N GLU A 180 7.10 4.80 9.91
CA GLU A 180 7.24 4.41 11.32
C GLU A 180 6.02 4.83 12.14
N ALA A 181 5.52 6.05 11.92
CA ALA A 181 4.31 6.55 12.59
C ALA A 181 3.04 5.76 12.20
N GLU A 182 3.02 5.20 10.99
CA GLU A 182 1.91 4.43 10.42
C GLU A 182 2.08 2.91 10.54
N ASP A 183 3.11 2.42 11.23
CA ASP A 183 3.45 0.99 11.35
C ASP A 183 3.57 0.30 9.97
N CYS A 184 4.32 0.93 9.06
CA CYS A 184 4.57 0.47 7.70
C CYS A 184 6.05 0.25 7.43
N GLU A 185 6.37 -0.68 6.52
CA GLU A 185 7.72 -0.92 6.03
C GLU A 185 8.09 0.03 4.88
N VAL A 186 9.39 0.35 4.78
CA VAL A 186 9.97 1.15 3.68
C VAL A 186 11.16 0.42 3.10
N PHE A 187 11.27 0.39 1.79
CA PHE A 187 12.51 0.02 1.09
C PHE A 187 12.87 1.08 0.06
N VAL A 188 14.16 1.20 -0.23
CA VAL A 188 14.68 2.14 -1.24
C VAL A 188 14.91 1.39 -2.54
N VAL A 189 14.55 2.01 -3.65
CA VAL A 189 14.72 1.46 -5.00
C VAL A 189 15.13 2.57 -5.96
N CYS A 190 15.94 2.24 -6.96
CA CYS A 190 16.17 3.09 -8.12
C CYS A 190 15.55 2.41 -9.35
N ALA A 191 14.39 2.88 -9.76
CA ALA A 191 13.65 2.27 -10.87
C ALA A 191 14.43 2.31 -12.20
N GLN A 192 15.30 3.30 -12.38
CA GLN A 192 16.17 3.41 -13.57
C GLN A 192 17.16 2.25 -13.60
N ILE A 193 17.87 1.98 -12.49
CA ILE A 193 18.83 0.85 -12.41
C ILE A 193 18.11 -0.49 -12.60
N GLU A 194 16.93 -0.66 -11.99
CA GLU A 194 16.15 -1.89 -12.15
C GLU A 194 15.74 -2.10 -13.61
N GLN A 195 15.40 -1.03 -14.33
CA GLN A 195 15.13 -1.11 -15.77
C GLN A 195 16.37 -1.53 -16.56
N GLU A 196 17.53 -0.90 -16.29
CA GLU A 196 18.78 -1.23 -16.95
C GLU A 196 19.21 -2.69 -16.70
N ILE A 197 19.01 -3.19 -15.47
CA ILE A 197 19.26 -4.60 -15.12
C ILE A 197 18.31 -5.53 -15.88
N ALA A 198 17.04 -5.16 -15.98
CA ALA A 198 16.04 -5.97 -16.69
C ALA A 198 16.28 -6.06 -18.21
N GLU A 199 17.00 -5.09 -18.78
CA GLU A 199 17.41 -5.09 -20.20
C GLU A 199 18.71 -5.89 -20.46
N LEU A 200 19.42 -6.35 -19.42
CA LEU A 200 20.60 -7.19 -19.59
C LEU A 200 20.19 -8.63 -19.95
N ASP A 201 20.95 -9.21 -20.90
CA ASP A 201 20.81 -10.63 -21.23
C ASP A 201 21.07 -11.51 -20.00
N ASP A 202 20.35 -12.64 -19.87
CA ASP A 202 20.42 -13.56 -18.74
C ASP A 202 21.87 -14.03 -18.41
N GLU A 203 22.73 -14.19 -19.41
CA GLU A 203 24.15 -14.57 -19.23
C GLU A 203 24.97 -13.48 -18.53
N ILE A 204 24.71 -12.21 -18.81
CA ILE A 204 25.39 -11.07 -18.20
C ILE A 204 24.89 -10.88 -16.77
N TRP A 205 23.59 -11.06 -16.55
CA TRP A 205 22.96 -10.97 -15.23
C TRP A 205 23.58 -11.96 -14.23
N TRP A 206 23.74 -13.23 -14.61
CA TRP A 206 24.37 -14.26 -13.77
C TRP A 206 25.85 -13.96 -13.45
N SER A 207 26.58 -13.36 -14.37
CA SER A 207 28.00 -13.03 -14.17
C SER A 207 28.21 -11.86 -13.23
N SER A 208 27.29 -10.89 -13.17
CA SER A 208 27.34 -9.72 -12.28
C SER A 208 26.95 -10.08 -10.84
N THR A 209 25.90 -10.89 -10.64
CA THR A 209 25.42 -11.30 -9.30
C THR A 209 26.31 -12.30 -8.59
N SER A 210 27.19 -13.02 -9.31
CA SER A 210 28.14 -13.97 -8.71
C SER A 210 29.39 -13.32 -8.09
N ARG A 211 29.65 -12.02 -8.33
CA ARG A 211 30.82 -11.29 -7.78
C ARG A 211 30.59 -10.62 -6.43
N THR A 212 29.38 -10.62 -5.91
CA THR A 212 29.00 -9.94 -4.65
C THR A 212 28.73 -10.93 -3.50
N ARG A 213 29.42 -12.08 -3.50
CA ARG A 213 29.45 -13.00 -2.33
C ARG A 213 30.83 -13.21 -1.81
#